data_668b4b88f3efe6f0b33dcba29f1c029b
#
_entry.id   668b4b88f3efe6f0b33dcba29f1c029b
#
_cell.length_a   1.000
_cell.length_b   1.000
_cell.length_c   1.000
_cell.angle_alpha   90.00
_cell.angle_beta   90.00
_cell.angle_gamma   90.00
#
_symmetry.space_group_name_H-M   'P 1'
#
loop_
_entity.id
_entity.type
_entity.pdbx_description
1 polymer ?
#
loop_
_entity_poly.entity_id
_entity_poly.type
_entity_poly.pdbx_seq_one_letter_code
_entity_poly.pdbx_strand_id
1 'polypeptide(L)'
;MFAAVTLYAVFAGADFGTGLWDLIAGGAKKGASTRRLIDKALGPVWEANHVWLIFVLVLLWSGFPRPFATIMRELAIPFWLVGLGIVLRGSGFAFRKFAPTLEAARLAGIVFAGSSLFTPFFLGTIAGAIASGRVGAGITDEVIWLSPTSILGGILATGTCAFLAAVFLTDVAERSGDSDLTEDLRLKALISGAVTGLISLGGIFVLASDAPTLFDGLIGRGGAGILVAPLAGSFTMVMLAQGYSRRARFAAVLAVATVVIGWGFAQFPWILVDNVTIAEGAGHPATLTALLIAAAIATLVVVPALVLLFRLVDTDQLGQ
;
A
#
# COMPACT_ATOMS: atom_id res chain seq x y z
N MET A 1 4.61 15.16 0.71
CA MET A 1 5.08 13.78 0.96
C MET A 1 3.94 12.86 1.40
N PHE A 2 3.22 13.10 2.51
CA PHE A 2 2.13 12.22 2.97
C PHE A 2 1.00 12.01 1.95
N ALA A 3 0.64 13.00 1.15
CA ALA A 3 -0.33 12.80 0.06
C ALA A 3 0.15 11.73 -0.94
N ALA A 4 1.43 11.73 -1.30
CA ALA A 4 1.99 10.72 -2.19
C ALA A 4 2.05 9.33 -1.52
N VAL A 5 2.36 9.26 -0.21
CA VAL A 5 2.28 8.00 0.57
C VAL A 5 0.85 7.46 0.56
N THR A 6 -0.15 8.33 0.78
CA THR A 6 -1.56 7.94 0.76
C THR A 6 -1.99 7.41 -0.62
N LEU A 7 -1.62 8.10 -1.70
CA LEU A 7 -1.93 7.67 -3.06
C LEU A 7 -1.23 6.34 -3.38
N TYR A 8 0.03 6.18 -2.97
CA TYR A 8 0.74 4.92 -3.13
C TYR A 8 0.08 3.79 -2.32
N ALA A 9 -0.28 4.02 -1.07
CA ALA A 9 -0.96 3.01 -0.24
C ALA A 9 -2.29 2.55 -0.85
N VAL A 10 -3.04 3.45 -1.47
CA VAL A 10 -4.33 3.12 -2.11
C VAL A 10 -4.13 2.41 -3.45
N PHE A 11 -3.39 3.02 -4.38
CA PHE A 11 -3.29 2.49 -5.75
C PHE A 11 -2.36 1.28 -5.85
N ALA A 12 -1.15 1.38 -5.30
CA ALA A 12 -0.23 0.25 -5.25
C ALA A 12 -0.72 -0.84 -4.28
N GLY A 13 -1.45 -0.46 -3.21
CA GLY A 13 -2.06 -1.41 -2.30
C GLY A 13 -3.06 -2.32 -3.01
N ALA A 14 -3.99 -1.74 -3.78
CA ALA A 14 -4.92 -2.51 -4.59
C ALA A 14 -4.19 -3.42 -5.60
N ASP A 15 -3.08 -2.94 -6.15
CA ASP A 15 -2.26 -3.65 -7.12
C ASP A 15 -1.48 -4.80 -6.47
N PHE A 16 -0.72 -4.57 -5.41
CA PHE A 16 0.03 -5.62 -4.69
C PHE A 16 -0.87 -6.74 -4.16
N GLY A 17 -2.03 -6.40 -3.62
CA GLY A 17 -2.95 -7.38 -3.03
C GLY A 17 -3.48 -8.41 -4.02
N THR A 18 -3.47 -8.12 -5.33
CA THR A 18 -3.87 -9.09 -6.36
C THR A 18 -2.97 -10.32 -6.39
N GLY A 19 -1.69 -10.19 -5.99
CA GLY A 19 -0.78 -11.33 -5.90
C GLY A 19 -1.23 -12.38 -4.88
N LEU A 20 -1.81 -11.98 -3.74
CA LEU A 20 -2.41 -12.90 -2.79
C LEU A 20 -3.56 -13.69 -3.44
N TRP A 21 -4.43 -12.99 -4.14
CA TRP A 21 -5.60 -13.61 -4.78
C TRP A 21 -5.21 -14.50 -5.96
N ASP A 22 -4.14 -14.18 -6.67
CA ASP A 22 -3.54 -15.05 -7.68
C ASP A 22 -2.97 -16.33 -7.05
N LEU A 23 -2.25 -16.21 -5.92
CA LEU A 23 -1.63 -17.33 -5.21
C LEU A 23 -2.67 -18.36 -4.76
N ILE A 24 -3.79 -17.91 -4.19
CA ILE A 24 -4.84 -18.77 -3.65
C ILE A 24 -5.99 -19.04 -4.63
N ALA A 25 -5.92 -18.56 -5.87
CA ALA A 25 -6.93 -18.81 -6.89
C ALA A 25 -7.07 -20.31 -7.27
N GLY A 26 -6.11 -21.12 -6.90
CA GLY A 26 -6.09 -22.56 -7.17
C GLY A 26 -5.35 -22.93 -8.47
N GLY A 27 -5.52 -24.19 -8.90
CA GLY A 27 -4.82 -24.73 -10.06
C GLY A 27 -5.14 -24.03 -11.39
N ALA A 28 -4.44 -24.42 -12.47
CA ALA A 28 -4.50 -23.75 -13.78
C ALA A 28 -5.93 -23.60 -14.34
N LYS A 29 -6.79 -24.59 -14.13
CA LYS A 29 -8.20 -24.55 -14.60
C LYS A 29 -9.08 -23.73 -13.64
N LYS A 30 -9.04 -24.03 -12.33
CA LYS A 30 -9.90 -23.39 -11.32
C LYS A 30 -9.64 -21.91 -11.17
N GLY A 31 -8.37 -21.49 -11.18
CA GLY A 31 -7.96 -20.10 -11.02
C GLY A 31 -7.92 -19.28 -12.32
N ALA A 32 -8.28 -19.84 -13.46
CA ALA A 32 -8.14 -19.18 -14.76
C ALA A 32 -8.99 -17.91 -14.88
N SER A 33 -10.20 -17.89 -14.37
CA SER A 33 -11.10 -16.71 -14.37
C SER A 33 -10.51 -15.58 -13.52
N THR A 34 -10.12 -15.90 -12.28
CA THR A 34 -9.49 -14.93 -11.36
C THR A 34 -8.23 -14.33 -11.98
N ARG A 35 -7.34 -15.15 -12.57
CA ARG A 35 -6.10 -14.66 -13.20
C ARG A 35 -6.34 -13.76 -14.40
N ARG A 36 -7.30 -14.13 -15.28
CA ARG A 36 -7.69 -13.25 -16.40
C ARG A 36 -8.24 -11.92 -15.92
N LEU A 37 -9.05 -11.92 -14.86
CA LEU A 37 -9.56 -10.68 -14.26
C LEU A 37 -8.42 -9.83 -13.71
N ILE A 38 -7.46 -10.43 -12.99
CA ILE A 38 -6.27 -9.76 -12.47
C ILE A 38 -5.44 -9.17 -13.62
N ASP A 39 -5.15 -9.96 -14.65
CA ASP A 39 -4.36 -9.48 -15.80
C ASP A 39 -5.04 -8.32 -16.54
N LYS A 40 -6.38 -8.34 -16.66
CA LYS A 40 -7.15 -7.24 -17.24
C LYS A 40 -7.12 -5.99 -16.34
N ALA A 41 -7.25 -6.16 -15.03
CA ALA A 41 -7.31 -5.05 -14.08
C ALA A 41 -5.96 -4.37 -13.86
N LEU A 42 -4.85 -5.16 -13.89
CA LEU A 42 -3.50 -4.67 -13.60
C LEU A 42 -2.76 -4.12 -14.81
N GLY A 43 -2.91 -4.79 -15.97
CA GLY A 43 -2.04 -4.59 -17.14
C GLY A 43 -1.71 -3.15 -17.47
N PRO A 44 -2.70 -2.24 -17.49
CA PRO A 44 -2.46 -0.85 -17.90
C PRO A 44 -1.89 0.08 -16.83
N VAL A 45 -1.96 -0.28 -15.53
CA VAL A 45 -1.80 0.72 -14.44
C VAL A 45 -0.70 0.39 -13.43
N TRP A 46 -0.17 -0.84 -13.40
CA TRP A 46 0.76 -1.25 -12.34
C TRP A 46 2.07 -0.43 -12.33
N GLU A 47 2.60 -0.07 -13.51
CA GLU A 47 3.81 0.76 -13.60
C GLU A 47 3.55 2.19 -13.09
N ALA A 48 2.40 2.76 -13.44
CA ALA A 48 2.02 4.11 -13.05
C ALA A 48 1.90 4.28 -11.53
N ASN A 49 1.54 3.21 -10.80
CA ASN A 49 1.40 3.25 -9.35
C ASN A 49 2.75 3.48 -8.65
N HIS A 50 3.87 2.99 -9.20
CA HIS A 50 5.20 3.17 -8.60
C HIS A 50 5.74 4.60 -8.70
N VAL A 51 5.18 5.45 -9.56
CA VAL A 51 5.54 6.87 -9.64
C VAL A 51 5.38 7.55 -8.29
N TRP A 52 4.36 7.19 -7.51
CA TRP A 52 4.14 7.75 -6.17
C TRP A 52 5.22 7.38 -5.17
N LEU A 53 5.74 6.15 -5.23
CA LEU A 53 6.87 5.72 -4.39
C LEU A 53 8.14 6.49 -4.74
N ILE A 54 8.45 6.60 -6.04
CA ILE A 54 9.59 7.39 -6.52
C ILE A 54 9.47 8.83 -6.05
N PHE A 55 8.28 9.41 -6.15
CA PHE A 55 8.01 10.77 -5.70
C PHE A 55 8.26 10.96 -4.20
N VAL A 56 7.83 10.01 -3.36
CA VAL A 56 8.11 10.00 -1.92
C VAL A 56 9.62 9.97 -1.66
N LEU A 57 10.35 9.07 -2.33
CA LEU A 57 11.80 8.94 -2.15
C LEU A 57 12.55 10.20 -2.59
N VAL A 58 12.17 10.80 -3.72
CA VAL A 58 12.77 12.04 -4.22
C VAL A 58 12.53 13.21 -3.25
N LEU A 59 11.29 13.35 -2.75
CA LEU A 59 10.95 14.39 -1.77
C LEU A 59 11.70 14.20 -0.45
N LEU A 60 11.84 12.95 0.01
CA LEU A 60 12.56 12.64 1.23
C LEU A 60 14.07 12.91 1.06
N TRP A 61 14.66 12.43 -0.05
CA TRP A 61 16.08 12.62 -0.35
C TRP A 61 16.46 14.08 -0.49
N SER A 62 15.70 14.82 -1.29
CA SER A 62 16.06 16.21 -1.61
C SER A 62 15.60 17.20 -0.54
N GLY A 63 14.45 16.95 0.08
CA GLY A 63 13.86 17.85 1.08
C GLY A 63 14.32 17.59 2.51
N PHE A 64 14.72 16.34 2.82
CA PHE A 64 15.09 15.90 4.17
C PHE A 64 16.34 15.01 4.15
N PRO A 65 17.51 15.53 3.69
CA PRO A 65 18.67 14.70 3.39
C PRO A 65 19.24 13.95 4.61
N ARG A 66 19.21 14.55 5.81
CA ARG A 66 19.67 13.89 7.04
C ARG A 66 18.77 12.72 7.44
N PRO A 67 17.44 12.91 7.60
CA PRO A 67 16.51 11.79 7.83
C PRO A 67 16.62 10.71 6.77
N PHE A 68 16.69 11.08 5.48
CA PHE A 68 16.86 10.12 4.39
C PHE A 68 18.11 9.24 4.57
N ALA A 69 19.27 9.87 4.84
CA ALA A 69 20.51 9.14 5.04
C ALA A 69 20.43 8.17 6.25
N THR A 70 19.80 8.59 7.34
CA THR A 70 19.59 7.76 8.53
C THR A 70 18.68 6.56 8.21
N ILE A 71 17.53 6.81 7.57
CA ILE A 71 16.58 5.77 7.16
C ILE A 71 17.27 4.75 6.23
N MET A 72 17.97 5.23 5.19
CA MET A 72 18.63 4.34 4.23
C MET A 72 19.76 3.52 4.83
N ARG A 73 20.46 4.04 5.84
CA ARG A 73 21.51 3.31 6.54
C ARG A 73 20.95 2.26 7.50
N GLU A 74 19.99 2.64 8.34
CA GLU A 74 19.49 1.78 9.41
C GLU A 74 18.44 0.76 8.93
N LEU A 75 17.72 1.08 7.86
CA LEU A 75 16.74 0.21 7.23
C LEU A 75 17.19 -0.30 5.86
N ALA A 76 18.51 -0.37 5.61
CA ALA A 76 19.06 -0.81 4.32
C ALA A 76 18.50 -2.18 3.89
N ILE A 77 18.47 -3.15 4.81
CA ILE A 77 17.99 -4.51 4.50
C ILE A 77 16.55 -4.50 4.00
N PRO A 78 15.55 -4.00 4.75
CA PRO A 78 14.17 -3.98 4.24
C PRO A 78 14.00 -3.14 2.98
N PHE A 79 14.77 -2.06 2.75
CA PHE A 79 14.75 -1.33 1.49
C PHE A 79 15.27 -2.15 0.32
N TRP A 80 16.37 -2.89 0.47
CA TRP A 80 16.86 -3.82 -0.55
C TRP A 80 15.82 -4.91 -0.85
N LEU A 81 15.14 -5.43 0.17
CA LEU A 81 14.09 -6.42 0.01
C LEU A 81 12.88 -5.84 -0.74
N VAL A 82 12.48 -4.60 -0.46
CA VAL A 82 11.44 -3.88 -1.23
C VAL A 82 11.85 -3.74 -2.69
N GLY A 83 13.07 -3.26 -2.96
CA GLY A 83 13.58 -3.09 -4.33
C GLY A 83 13.59 -4.42 -5.10
N LEU A 84 14.11 -5.48 -4.48
CA LEU A 84 14.10 -6.83 -5.04
C LEU A 84 12.65 -7.30 -5.31
N GLY A 85 11.74 -7.09 -4.36
CA GLY A 85 10.33 -7.46 -4.50
C GLY A 85 9.66 -6.77 -5.69
N ILE A 86 9.90 -5.47 -5.88
CA ILE A 86 9.36 -4.71 -7.04
C ILE A 86 9.90 -5.27 -8.36
N VAL A 87 11.21 -5.54 -8.43
CA VAL A 87 11.84 -6.10 -9.64
C VAL A 87 11.30 -7.50 -9.94
N LEU A 88 11.23 -8.38 -8.93
CA LEU A 88 10.72 -9.75 -9.08
C LEU A 88 9.24 -9.74 -9.49
N ARG A 89 8.44 -8.83 -8.93
CA ARG A 89 7.04 -8.70 -9.28
C ARG A 89 6.85 -8.31 -10.75
N GLY A 90 7.53 -7.26 -11.20
CA GLY A 90 7.49 -6.82 -12.59
C GLY A 90 7.97 -7.90 -13.57
N SER A 91 9.10 -8.54 -13.25
CA SER A 91 9.64 -9.65 -14.02
C SER A 91 8.68 -10.84 -14.08
N GLY A 92 8.11 -11.24 -12.91
CA GLY A 92 7.16 -12.34 -12.81
C GLY A 92 5.91 -12.09 -13.65
N PHE A 93 5.37 -10.86 -13.62
CA PHE A 93 4.22 -10.47 -14.44
C PHE A 93 4.54 -10.54 -15.94
N ALA A 94 5.68 -9.96 -16.37
CA ALA A 94 6.08 -9.94 -17.77
C ALA A 94 6.38 -11.35 -18.31
N PHE A 95 7.21 -12.12 -17.59
CA PHE A 95 7.59 -13.47 -18.04
C PHE A 95 6.41 -14.45 -18.04
N ARG A 96 5.42 -14.30 -17.14
CA ARG A 96 4.21 -15.14 -17.16
C ARG A 96 3.46 -15.02 -18.49
N LYS A 97 3.40 -13.81 -19.05
CA LYS A 97 2.67 -13.53 -20.30
C LYS A 97 3.36 -14.15 -21.53
N PHE A 98 4.68 -14.26 -21.50
CA PHE A 98 5.49 -14.75 -22.63
C PHE A 98 6.11 -16.13 -22.37
N ALA A 99 5.71 -16.84 -21.32
CA ALA A 99 6.29 -18.12 -20.94
C ALA A 99 6.04 -19.19 -22.02
N PRO A 100 7.09 -19.87 -22.51
CA PRO A 100 6.96 -20.88 -23.55
C PRO A 100 6.37 -22.19 -23.03
N THR A 101 6.42 -22.45 -21.73
CA THR A 101 5.91 -23.68 -21.08
C THR A 101 5.02 -23.37 -19.90
N LEU A 102 4.15 -24.32 -19.53
CA LEU A 102 3.30 -24.20 -18.36
C LEU A 102 4.11 -24.12 -17.05
N GLU A 103 5.24 -24.80 -16.97
CA GLU A 103 6.14 -24.75 -15.82
C GLU A 103 6.77 -23.38 -15.64
N ALA A 104 7.27 -22.78 -16.73
CA ALA A 104 7.80 -21.42 -16.71
C ALA A 104 6.72 -20.40 -16.32
N ALA A 105 5.49 -20.54 -16.84
CA ALA A 105 4.36 -19.69 -16.47
C ALA A 105 4.01 -19.84 -14.97
N ARG A 106 4.06 -21.07 -14.43
CA ARG A 106 3.85 -21.31 -13.00
C ARG A 106 4.91 -20.67 -12.13
N LEU A 107 6.18 -20.84 -12.48
CA LEU A 107 7.29 -20.24 -11.74
C LEU A 107 7.17 -18.71 -11.73
N ALA A 108 6.95 -18.10 -12.90
CA ALA A 108 6.73 -16.66 -13.01
C ALA A 108 5.52 -16.20 -12.18
N GLY A 109 4.44 -16.97 -12.15
CA GLY A 109 3.26 -16.71 -11.32
C GLY A 109 3.57 -16.77 -9.81
N ILE A 110 4.35 -17.75 -9.36
CA ILE A 110 4.79 -17.86 -7.95
C ILE A 110 5.68 -16.67 -7.56
N VAL A 111 6.61 -16.29 -8.45
CA VAL A 111 7.48 -15.12 -8.23
C VAL A 111 6.66 -13.84 -8.16
N PHE A 112 5.71 -13.63 -9.08
CA PHE A 112 4.77 -12.51 -9.05
C PHE A 112 3.96 -12.46 -7.74
N ALA A 113 3.34 -13.56 -7.36
CA ALA A 113 2.48 -13.63 -6.18
C ALA A 113 3.28 -13.47 -4.88
N GLY A 114 4.40 -14.17 -4.76
CA GLY A 114 5.28 -14.08 -3.58
C GLY A 114 5.84 -12.68 -3.37
N SER A 115 6.40 -12.08 -4.42
CA SER A 115 6.93 -10.72 -4.36
C SER A 115 5.85 -9.67 -4.09
N SER A 116 4.62 -9.90 -4.54
CA SER A 116 3.47 -9.03 -4.26
C SER A 116 3.03 -9.04 -2.80
N LEU A 117 3.30 -10.09 -2.04
CA LEU A 117 3.09 -10.14 -0.57
C LEU A 117 4.28 -9.57 0.20
N PHE A 118 5.46 -9.95 -0.23
CA PHE A 118 6.72 -9.60 0.37
C PHE A 118 6.99 -8.08 0.37
N THR A 119 6.73 -7.40 -0.76
CA THR A 119 7.01 -5.98 -0.91
C THR A 119 6.21 -5.10 0.05
N PRO A 120 4.87 -5.18 0.14
CA PRO A 120 4.11 -4.37 1.07
C PRO A 120 4.41 -4.72 2.53
N PHE A 121 4.77 -5.97 2.84
CA PHE A 121 5.21 -6.35 4.18
C PHE A 121 6.45 -5.54 4.59
N PHE A 122 7.50 -5.50 3.77
CA PHE A 122 8.71 -4.74 4.11
C PHE A 122 8.51 -3.23 4.05
N LEU A 123 7.65 -2.71 3.18
CA LEU A 123 7.25 -1.30 3.23
C LEU A 123 6.56 -0.96 4.56
N GLY A 124 5.70 -1.85 5.03
CA GLY A 124 5.03 -1.71 6.32
C GLY A 124 6.01 -1.81 7.50
N THR A 125 7.01 -2.71 7.45
CA THR A 125 8.02 -2.79 8.51
C THR A 125 8.90 -1.53 8.56
N ILE A 126 9.23 -0.94 7.41
CA ILE A 126 9.94 0.34 7.34
C ILE A 126 9.11 1.45 8.01
N ALA A 127 7.84 1.56 7.66
CA ALA A 127 6.94 2.54 8.26
C ALA A 127 6.80 2.35 9.77
N GLY A 128 6.64 1.10 10.22
CA GLY A 128 6.56 0.75 11.64
C GLY A 128 7.85 1.03 12.41
N ALA A 129 9.02 0.77 11.82
CA ALA A 129 10.30 1.10 12.43
C ALA A 129 10.47 2.62 12.65
N ILE A 130 10.09 3.43 11.66
CA ILE A 130 10.10 4.90 11.79
C ILE A 130 9.11 5.35 12.88
N ALA A 131 7.92 4.76 12.88
CA ALA A 131 6.83 5.08 13.80
C ALA A 131 7.14 4.68 15.26
N SER A 132 7.97 3.65 15.48
CA SER A 132 8.35 3.18 16.82
C SER A 132 9.41 4.05 17.53
N GLY A 133 9.95 5.08 16.86
CA GLY A 133 10.99 5.94 17.43
C GLY A 133 12.39 5.32 17.46
N ARG A 134 12.58 4.13 16.87
CA ARG A 134 13.89 3.44 16.89
C ARG A 134 14.86 3.93 15.84
N VAL A 135 14.37 4.47 14.72
CA VAL A 135 15.21 4.98 13.63
C VAL A 135 15.85 6.30 14.03
N GLY A 136 17.18 6.34 14.06
CA GLY A 136 17.96 7.50 14.49
C GLY A 136 18.27 7.52 15.98
N ALA A 137 17.77 6.56 16.77
CA ALA A 137 18.04 6.47 18.21
C ALA A 137 19.44 5.91 18.56
N GLY A 138 20.21 5.49 17.54
CA GLY A 138 21.56 4.91 17.77
C GLY A 138 21.51 3.49 18.35
N ILE A 139 20.42 2.78 18.21
CA ILE A 139 20.26 1.40 18.67
C ILE A 139 21.11 0.47 17.80
N THR A 140 22.02 -0.27 18.38
CA THR A 140 22.93 -1.21 17.69
C THR A 140 22.64 -2.66 17.98
N ASP A 141 21.93 -2.94 19.08
CA ASP A 141 21.78 -4.29 19.62
C ASP A 141 20.48 -4.97 19.17
N GLU A 142 19.61 -4.23 18.43
CA GLU A 142 18.34 -4.75 17.95
C GLU A 142 18.21 -4.61 16.43
N VAL A 143 17.49 -5.56 15.84
CA VAL A 143 17.04 -5.45 14.43
C VAL A 143 15.76 -4.62 14.40
N ILE A 144 15.89 -3.30 14.32
CA ILE A 144 14.84 -2.31 14.54
C ILE A 144 13.60 -2.52 13.64
N TRP A 145 13.77 -3.08 12.44
CA TRP A 145 12.66 -3.38 11.52
C TRP A 145 11.95 -4.72 11.82
N LEU A 146 12.38 -5.45 12.86
CA LEU A 146 11.70 -6.63 13.44
C LEU A 146 11.04 -6.33 14.79
N SER A 147 10.99 -5.06 15.21
CA SER A 147 10.26 -4.67 16.43
C SER A 147 8.77 -4.99 16.31
N PRO A 148 8.02 -5.12 17.44
CA PRO A 148 6.59 -5.40 17.40
C PRO A 148 5.79 -4.43 16.53
N THR A 149 6.05 -3.12 16.63
CA THR A 149 5.41 -2.11 15.79
C THR A 149 5.77 -2.27 14.32
N SER A 150 7.01 -2.63 14.01
CA SER A 150 7.46 -2.87 12.63
C SER A 150 6.75 -4.07 12.01
N ILE A 151 6.71 -5.20 12.70
CA ILE A 151 6.01 -6.41 12.24
C ILE A 151 4.52 -6.15 12.09
N LEU A 152 3.89 -5.46 13.04
CA LEU A 152 2.50 -5.03 12.94
C LEU A 152 2.27 -4.19 11.68
N GLY A 153 3.15 -3.21 11.41
CA GLY A 153 3.11 -2.39 10.20
C GLY A 153 3.16 -3.24 8.92
N GLY A 154 4.05 -4.24 8.88
CA GLY A 154 4.16 -5.18 7.76
C GLY A 154 2.90 -6.01 7.54
N ILE A 155 2.33 -6.56 8.61
CA ILE A 155 1.10 -7.35 8.56
C ILE A 155 -0.08 -6.48 8.11
N LEU A 156 -0.22 -5.28 8.68
CA LEU A 156 -1.29 -4.34 8.32
C LEU A 156 -1.18 -3.85 6.87
N ALA A 157 0.02 -3.55 6.39
CA ALA A 157 0.23 -3.16 5.00
C ALA A 157 -0.17 -4.28 4.04
N THR A 158 0.25 -5.52 4.30
CA THR A 158 -0.10 -6.68 3.48
C THR A 158 -1.60 -6.98 3.52
N GLY A 159 -2.22 -6.96 4.71
CA GLY A 159 -3.65 -7.16 4.89
C GLY A 159 -4.49 -6.08 4.19
N THR A 160 -4.06 -4.82 4.29
CA THR A 160 -4.70 -3.69 3.60
C THR A 160 -4.61 -3.84 2.08
N CYS A 161 -3.47 -4.27 1.55
CA CYS A 161 -3.32 -4.58 0.13
C CYS A 161 -4.28 -5.69 -0.31
N ALA A 162 -4.35 -6.78 0.45
CA ALA A 162 -5.26 -7.90 0.19
C ALA A 162 -6.73 -7.44 0.16
N PHE A 163 -7.13 -6.66 1.16
CA PHE A 163 -8.48 -6.11 1.27
C PHE A 163 -8.82 -5.19 0.10
N LEU A 164 -7.99 -4.19 -0.19
CA LEU A 164 -8.22 -3.27 -1.31
C LEU A 164 -8.33 -4.02 -2.64
N ALA A 165 -7.41 -4.95 -2.92
CA ALA A 165 -7.44 -5.74 -4.14
C ALA A 165 -8.74 -6.54 -4.28
N ALA A 166 -9.20 -7.20 -3.21
CA ALA A 166 -10.44 -7.97 -3.25
C ALA A 166 -11.65 -7.08 -3.53
N VAL A 167 -11.73 -5.89 -2.88
CA VAL A 167 -12.82 -4.93 -3.12
C VAL A 167 -12.80 -4.42 -4.56
N PHE A 168 -11.63 -4.08 -5.10
CA PHE A 168 -11.49 -3.59 -6.47
C PHE A 168 -11.82 -4.69 -7.49
N LEU A 169 -11.32 -5.91 -7.28
CA LEU A 169 -11.61 -7.04 -8.16
C LEU A 169 -13.09 -7.43 -8.13
N THR A 170 -13.77 -7.30 -6.98
CA THR A 170 -15.22 -7.52 -6.88
C THR A 170 -15.99 -6.55 -7.78
N ASP A 171 -15.64 -5.25 -7.78
CA ASP A 171 -16.26 -4.23 -8.64
C ASP A 171 -15.99 -4.52 -10.13
N VAL A 172 -14.80 -5.01 -10.48
CA VAL A 172 -14.46 -5.38 -11.87
C VAL A 172 -15.20 -6.64 -12.30
N ALA A 173 -15.30 -7.67 -11.43
CA ALA A 173 -16.02 -8.91 -11.70
C ALA A 173 -17.53 -8.65 -11.91
N GLU A 174 -18.14 -7.82 -11.05
CA GLU A 174 -19.56 -7.42 -11.19
C GLU A 174 -19.81 -6.75 -12.54
N ARG A 175 -18.95 -5.85 -12.98
CA ARG A 175 -19.05 -5.19 -14.29
C ARG A 175 -18.82 -6.14 -15.47
N SER A 176 -18.10 -7.24 -15.28
CA SER A 176 -17.90 -8.26 -16.31
C SER A 176 -19.06 -9.26 -16.43
N GLY A 177 -20.03 -9.21 -15.51
CA GLY A 177 -21.20 -10.09 -15.50
C GLY A 177 -20.93 -11.51 -15.00
N ASP A 178 -19.77 -11.80 -14.41
CA ASP A 178 -19.42 -13.10 -13.83
C ASP A 178 -19.89 -13.16 -12.36
N SER A 179 -21.09 -13.67 -12.13
CA SER A 179 -21.73 -13.73 -10.81
C SER A 179 -20.96 -14.59 -9.82
N ASP A 180 -20.46 -15.75 -10.25
CA ASP A 180 -19.78 -16.71 -9.37
C ASP A 180 -18.43 -16.12 -8.89
N LEU A 181 -17.70 -15.50 -9.82
CA LEU A 181 -16.44 -14.84 -9.50
C LEU A 181 -16.67 -13.62 -8.61
N THR A 182 -17.74 -12.86 -8.83
CA THR A 182 -18.13 -11.71 -8.01
C THR A 182 -18.41 -12.13 -6.57
N GLU A 183 -19.14 -13.23 -6.36
CA GLU A 183 -19.47 -13.72 -5.03
C GLU A 183 -18.23 -14.27 -4.29
N ASP A 184 -17.37 -15.02 -4.98
CA ASP A 184 -16.10 -15.50 -4.43
C ASP A 184 -15.19 -14.35 -4.00
N LEU A 185 -15.03 -13.31 -4.84
CA LEU A 185 -14.21 -12.14 -4.52
C LEU A 185 -14.82 -11.28 -3.42
N ARG A 186 -16.16 -11.16 -3.38
CA ARG A 186 -16.88 -10.48 -2.29
C ARG A 186 -16.62 -11.15 -0.95
N LEU A 187 -16.70 -12.47 -0.89
CA LEU A 187 -16.39 -13.21 0.34
C LEU A 187 -14.93 -12.98 0.77
N LYS A 188 -14.00 -13.03 -0.17
CA LYS A 188 -12.58 -12.72 0.08
C LYS A 188 -12.37 -11.29 0.60
N ALA A 189 -13.09 -10.30 0.05
CA ALA A 189 -13.06 -8.93 0.52
C ALA A 189 -13.59 -8.79 1.96
N LEU A 190 -14.70 -9.47 2.27
CA LEU A 190 -15.27 -9.48 3.61
C LEU A 190 -14.32 -10.13 4.63
N ILE A 191 -13.74 -11.29 4.30
CA ILE A 191 -12.81 -11.99 5.19
C ILE A 191 -11.54 -11.16 5.41
N SER A 192 -10.90 -10.71 4.33
CA SER A 192 -9.65 -9.94 4.44
C SER A 192 -9.85 -8.61 5.18
N GLY A 193 -10.99 -7.95 4.94
CA GLY A 193 -11.34 -6.73 5.65
C GLY A 193 -11.61 -6.95 7.13
N ALA A 194 -12.34 -8.00 7.49
CA ALA A 194 -12.59 -8.35 8.89
C ALA A 194 -11.28 -8.70 9.61
N VAL A 195 -10.43 -9.55 9.01
CA VAL A 195 -9.14 -9.94 9.58
C VAL A 195 -8.23 -8.72 9.76
N THR A 196 -8.08 -7.89 8.72
CA THR A 196 -7.23 -6.68 8.78
C THR A 196 -7.77 -5.69 9.81
N GLY A 197 -9.09 -5.51 9.88
CA GLY A 197 -9.74 -4.65 10.87
C GLY A 197 -9.50 -5.14 12.30
N LEU A 198 -9.63 -6.44 12.57
CA LEU A 198 -9.34 -7.03 13.89
C LEU A 198 -7.87 -6.87 14.27
N ILE A 199 -6.94 -7.11 13.34
CA ILE A 199 -5.50 -6.90 13.57
C ILE A 199 -5.21 -5.42 13.84
N SER A 200 -5.86 -4.50 13.12
CA SER A 200 -5.72 -3.06 13.34
C SER A 200 -6.19 -2.64 14.74
N LEU A 201 -7.33 -3.16 15.19
CA LEU A 201 -7.84 -2.91 16.55
C LEU A 201 -6.92 -3.52 17.63
N GLY A 202 -6.46 -4.76 17.42
CA GLY A 202 -5.49 -5.39 18.32
C GLY A 202 -4.13 -4.68 18.33
N GLY A 203 -3.76 -4.09 17.20
CA GLY A 203 -2.51 -3.34 17.03
C GLY A 203 -2.42 -2.09 17.92
N ILE A 204 -3.56 -1.53 18.37
CA ILE A 204 -3.59 -0.41 19.30
C ILE A 204 -2.85 -0.76 20.61
N PHE A 205 -2.99 -1.99 21.09
CA PHE A 205 -2.28 -2.45 22.29
C PHE A 205 -0.77 -2.58 22.05
N VAL A 206 -0.36 -3.02 20.85
CA VAL A 206 1.05 -3.05 20.47
C VAL A 206 1.63 -1.64 20.42
N LEU A 207 0.92 -0.68 19.82
CA LEU A 207 1.36 0.71 19.77
C LEU A 207 1.46 1.33 21.16
N ALA A 208 0.52 1.06 22.04
CA ALA A 208 0.55 1.58 23.41
C ALA A 208 1.79 1.14 24.20
N SER A 209 2.32 -0.07 23.94
CA SER A 209 3.48 -0.62 24.64
C SER A 209 4.81 -0.37 23.93
N ASP A 210 4.84 -0.34 22.61
CA ASP A 210 6.07 -0.37 21.80
C ASP A 210 6.34 0.94 21.04
N ALA A 211 5.33 1.80 20.87
CA ALA A 211 5.41 3.09 20.19
C ALA A 211 4.55 4.16 20.88
N PRO A 212 4.82 4.50 22.18
CA PRO A 212 3.95 5.34 22.98
C PRO A 212 3.75 6.75 22.39
N THR A 213 4.77 7.37 21.82
CA THR A 213 4.65 8.69 21.18
C THR A 213 3.67 8.67 20.00
N LEU A 214 3.72 7.62 19.18
CA LEU A 214 2.74 7.45 18.10
C LEU A 214 1.34 7.19 18.65
N PHE A 215 1.22 6.35 19.69
CA PHE A 215 -0.06 6.04 20.33
C PHE A 215 -0.73 7.30 20.91
N ASP A 216 0.03 8.13 21.65
CA ASP A 216 -0.46 9.40 22.19
C ASP A 216 -0.85 10.38 21.07
N GLY A 217 -0.07 10.40 19.99
CA GLY A 217 -0.39 11.17 18.80
C GLY A 217 -1.68 10.70 18.12
N LEU A 218 -1.94 9.39 18.06
CA LEU A 218 -3.18 8.82 17.52
C LEU A 218 -4.39 9.20 18.36
N ILE A 219 -4.31 9.09 19.68
CA ILE A 219 -5.42 9.48 20.57
C ILE A 219 -5.64 10.99 20.51
N GLY A 220 -4.57 11.77 20.41
CA GLY A 220 -4.62 13.24 20.33
C GLY A 220 -4.95 13.74 18.92
N ARG A 221 -3.91 14.14 18.19
CA ARG A 221 -4.04 14.81 16.88
C ARG A 221 -4.57 13.93 15.76
N GLY A 222 -4.30 12.61 15.83
CA GLY A 222 -4.82 11.60 14.90
C GLY A 222 -6.19 11.07 15.23
N GLY A 223 -6.83 11.51 16.34
CA GLY A 223 -8.06 10.93 16.90
C GLY A 223 -9.24 10.88 15.94
N ALA A 224 -9.37 11.84 15.05
CA ALA A 224 -10.37 11.77 13.99
C ALA A 224 -10.16 10.53 13.08
N GLY A 225 -8.91 10.15 12.81
CA GLY A 225 -8.58 8.95 12.02
C GLY A 225 -9.02 7.65 12.70
N ILE A 226 -8.85 7.56 14.03
CA ILE A 226 -9.26 6.39 14.81
C ILE A 226 -10.78 6.15 14.72
N LEU A 227 -11.58 7.20 14.57
CA LEU A 227 -13.03 7.08 14.44
C LEU A 227 -13.47 6.86 12.98
N VAL A 228 -12.93 7.65 12.06
CA VAL A 228 -13.36 7.64 10.65
C VAL A 228 -12.93 6.37 9.93
N ALA A 229 -11.74 5.85 10.18
CA ALA A 229 -11.25 4.66 9.50
C ALA A 229 -12.08 3.39 9.79
N PRO A 230 -12.40 3.03 11.06
CA PRO A 230 -13.28 1.91 11.36
C PRO A 230 -14.70 2.10 10.83
N LEU A 231 -15.25 3.32 10.89
CA LEU A 231 -16.58 3.62 10.35
C LEU A 231 -16.61 3.42 8.82
N ALA A 232 -15.61 3.93 8.09
CA ALA A 232 -15.50 3.74 6.65
C ALA A 232 -15.25 2.26 6.30
N GLY A 233 -14.44 1.55 7.09
CA GLY A 233 -14.22 0.11 6.95
C GLY A 233 -15.50 -0.70 7.16
N SER A 234 -16.23 -0.41 8.24
CA SER A 234 -17.53 -1.05 8.54
C SER A 234 -18.55 -0.74 7.46
N PHE A 235 -18.61 0.49 6.98
CA PHE A 235 -19.47 0.87 5.86
C PHE A 235 -19.11 0.11 4.58
N THR A 236 -17.82 -0.09 4.32
CA THR A 236 -17.36 -0.94 3.20
C THR A 236 -17.90 -2.36 3.33
N MET A 237 -17.81 -2.96 4.52
CA MET A 237 -18.34 -4.32 4.78
C MET A 237 -19.85 -4.41 4.50
N VAL A 238 -20.62 -3.43 4.99
CA VAL A 238 -22.06 -3.35 4.77
C VAL A 238 -22.38 -3.22 3.28
N MET A 239 -21.69 -2.34 2.56
CA MET A 239 -21.90 -2.15 1.12
C MET A 239 -21.57 -3.42 0.33
N LEU A 240 -20.48 -4.13 0.67
CA LEU A 240 -20.14 -5.41 0.05
C LEU A 240 -21.21 -6.47 0.30
N ALA A 241 -21.68 -6.61 1.55
CA ALA A 241 -22.71 -7.58 1.93
C ALA A 241 -24.05 -7.33 1.19
N GLN A 242 -24.36 -6.06 0.91
CA GLN A 242 -25.55 -5.65 0.18
C GLN A 242 -25.39 -5.70 -1.37
N GLY A 243 -24.19 -6.03 -1.87
CA GLY A 243 -23.95 -6.11 -3.33
C GLY A 243 -23.63 -4.75 -3.99
N TYR A 244 -23.33 -3.70 -3.22
CA TYR A 244 -22.98 -2.38 -3.77
C TYR A 244 -21.46 -2.22 -3.95
N SER A 245 -20.83 -3.04 -4.80
CA SER A 245 -19.37 -3.11 -4.95
C SER A 245 -18.71 -1.78 -5.31
N ARG A 246 -19.34 -0.99 -6.17
CA ARG A 246 -18.83 0.34 -6.54
C ARG A 246 -18.78 1.31 -5.35
N ARG A 247 -19.80 1.31 -4.48
CA ARG A 247 -19.82 2.15 -3.26
C ARG A 247 -18.81 1.64 -2.24
N ALA A 248 -18.70 0.32 -2.10
CA ALA A 248 -17.72 -0.33 -1.25
C ALA A 248 -16.28 0.07 -1.65
N ARG A 249 -15.97 0.15 -2.94
CA ARG A 249 -14.67 0.59 -3.45
C ARG A 249 -14.29 1.99 -2.95
N PHE A 250 -15.20 2.96 -3.05
CA PHE A 250 -14.93 4.32 -2.57
C PHE A 250 -14.77 4.38 -1.05
N ALA A 251 -15.59 3.63 -0.31
CA ALA A 251 -15.51 3.56 1.14
C ALA A 251 -14.20 2.89 1.61
N ALA A 252 -13.73 1.83 0.93
CA ALA A 252 -12.45 1.19 1.21
C ALA A 252 -11.26 2.15 0.98
N VAL A 253 -11.29 2.91 -0.11
CA VAL A 253 -10.28 3.96 -0.38
C VAL A 253 -10.28 4.99 0.74
N LEU A 254 -11.46 5.46 1.17
CA LEU A 254 -11.58 6.41 2.28
C LEU A 254 -11.03 5.82 3.58
N ALA A 255 -11.35 4.57 3.91
CA ALA A 255 -10.85 3.90 5.10
C ALA A 255 -9.32 3.86 5.14
N VAL A 256 -8.69 3.40 4.07
CA VAL A 256 -7.23 3.29 3.96
C VAL A 256 -6.56 4.65 3.93
N ALA A 257 -7.09 5.60 3.15
CA ALA A 257 -6.56 6.97 3.13
C ALA A 257 -6.62 7.62 4.53
N THR A 258 -7.71 7.40 5.27
CA THR A 258 -7.86 7.93 6.63
C THR A 258 -6.86 7.31 7.62
N VAL A 259 -6.55 6.01 7.50
CA VAL A 259 -5.50 5.38 8.32
C VAL A 259 -4.14 6.03 8.06
N VAL A 260 -3.75 6.19 6.80
CA VAL A 260 -2.44 6.78 6.44
C VAL A 260 -2.36 8.26 6.84
N ILE A 261 -3.42 9.02 6.59
CA ILE A 261 -3.48 10.44 6.97
C ILE A 261 -3.48 10.59 8.50
N GLY A 262 -4.25 9.74 9.21
CA GLY A 262 -4.29 9.69 10.68
C GLY A 262 -2.92 9.38 11.28
N TRP A 263 -2.18 8.42 10.68
CA TRP A 263 -0.79 8.15 11.05
C TRP A 263 0.09 9.41 10.85
N GLY A 264 -0.02 10.10 9.72
CA GLY A 264 0.73 11.32 9.47
C GLY A 264 0.47 12.43 10.51
N PHE A 265 -0.78 12.64 10.90
CA PHE A 265 -1.14 13.58 11.98
C PHE A 265 -0.64 13.12 13.35
N ALA A 266 -0.71 11.84 13.64
CA ALA A 266 -0.23 11.26 14.89
C ALA A 266 1.30 11.43 15.03
N GLN A 267 2.03 11.20 13.94
CA GLN A 267 3.49 11.31 13.90
C GLN A 267 3.98 12.76 13.94
N PHE A 268 3.15 13.75 13.54
CA PHE A 268 3.57 15.16 13.58
C PHE A 268 3.94 15.60 15.03
N PRO A 269 5.05 16.36 15.26
CA PRO A 269 5.89 17.05 14.27
C PRO A 269 7.11 16.25 13.77
N TRP A 270 7.18 14.94 14.05
CA TRP A 270 8.34 14.12 13.80
C TRP A 270 8.43 13.64 12.34
N ILE A 271 9.64 13.70 11.78
CA ILE A 271 9.99 12.95 10.56
C ILE A 271 10.62 11.59 10.93
N LEU A 272 11.44 11.57 11.99
CA LEU A 272 11.87 10.38 12.70
C LEU A 272 11.37 10.51 14.14
N VAL A 273 10.43 9.66 14.54
CA VAL A 273 9.75 9.79 15.83
C VAL A 273 10.79 9.84 16.95
N ASP A 274 10.60 10.77 17.90
CA ASP A 274 11.46 11.04 19.06
C ASP A 274 12.91 11.44 18.78
N ASN A 275 13.33 11.48 17.51
CA ASN A 275 14.72 11.75 17.14
C ASN A 275 14.91 13.00 16.30
N VAL A 276 14.08 13.22 15.26
CA VAL A 276 14.23 14.37 14.35
C VAL A 276 12.86 14.92 13.98
N THR A 277 12.63 16.19 14.25
CA THR A 277 11.42 16.88 13.81
C THR A 277 11.48 17.23 12.32
N ILE A 278 10.32 17.51 11.73
CA ILE A 278 10.24 17.99 10.33
C ILE A 278 11.05 19.27 10.14
N ALA A 279 11.04 20.19 11.13
CA ALA A 279 11.78 21.45 11.05
C ALA A 279 13.29 21.23 11.12
N GLU A 280 13.78 20.35 11.98
CA GLU A 280 15.21 20.04 12.14
C GLU A 280 15.76 19.22 10.96
N GLY A 281 14.95 18.33 10.40
CA GLY A 281 15.32 17.50 9.26
C GLY A 281 15.24 18.20 7.91
N ALA A 282 14.58 19.34 7.84
CA ALA A 282 14.35 20.10 6.62
C ALA A 282 15.66 20.59 5.98
N GLY A 283 15.75 20.44 4.67
CA GLY A 283 16.84 20.98 3.85
C GLY A 283 16.78 22.50 3.69
N HIS A 284 17.65 23.04 2.86
CA HIS A 284 17.71 24.49 2.64
C HIS A 284 16.36 25.03 2.10
N PRO A 285 15.88 26.21 2.57
CA PRO A 285 14.58 26.77 2.17
C PRO A 285 14.40 26.91 0.65
N ALA A 286 15.45 27.30 -0.08
CA ALA A 286 15.39 27.40 -1.55
C ALA A 286 15.12 26.04 -2.21
N THR A 287 15.72 24.95 -1.69
CA THR A 287 15.47 23.58 -2.17
C THR A 287 14.02 23.16 -1.90
N LEU A 288 13.52 23.43 -0.70
CA LEU A 288 12.12 23.13 -0.34
C LEU A 288 11.12 23.89 -1.22
N THR A 289 11.39 25.17 -1.50
CA THR A 289 10.55 25.97 -2.41
C THR A 289 10.56 25.40 -3.83
N ALA A 290 11.75 25.07 -4.35
CA ALA A 290 11.88 24.45 -5.67
C ALA A 290 11.15 23.10 -5.74
N LEU A 291 11.25 22.26 -4.68
CA LEU A 291 10.52 21.00 -4.60
C LEU A 291 9.00 21.19 -4.54
N LEU A 292 8.51 22.20 -3.82
CA LEU A 292 7.07 22.51 -3.79
C LEU A 292 6.56 22.93 -5.16
N ILE A 293 7.31 23.79 -5.88
CA ILE A 293 6.97 24.19 -7.25
C ILE A 293 6.99 22.99 -8.18
N ALA A 294 8.04 22.17 -8.15
CA ALA A 294 8.15 20.96 -8.95
C ALA A 294 7.00 19.95 -8.64
N ALA A 295 6.66 19.79 -7.35
CA ALA A 295 5.55 18.95 -6.93
C ALA A 295 4.19 19.47 -7.43
N ALA A 296 3.98 20.77 -7.41
CA ALA A 296 2.75 21.38 -7.94
C ALA A 296 2.63 21.17 -9.46
N ILE A 297 3.72 21.41 -10.21
CA ILE A 297 3.76 21.18 -11.66
C ILE A 297 3.54 19.69 -11.96
N ALA A 298 4.25 18.81 -11.27
CA ALA A 298 4.08 17.35 -11.45
C ALA A 298 2.64 16.92 -11.17
N THR A 299 2.00 17.43 -10.13
CA THR A 299 0.60 17.13 -9.82
C THR A 299 -0.34 17.59 -10.93
N LEU A 300 -0.14 18.80 -11.46
CA LEU A 300 -0.93 19.36 -12.57
C LEU A 300 -0.81 18.56 -13.87
N VAL A 301 0.30 17.86 -14.09
CA VAL A 301 0.53 17.04 -15.28
C VAL A 301 0.12 15.59 -15.04
N VAL A 302 0.58 15.02 -13.93
CA VAL A 302 0.41 13.58 -13.63
C VAL A 302 -1.04 13.24 -13.29
N VAL A 303 -1.74 14.06 -12.50
CA VAL A 303 -3.12 13.75 -12.12
C VAL A 303 -4.07 13.72 -13.32
N PRO A 304 -4.10 14.69 -14.25
CA PRO A 304 -4.91 14.59 -15.46
C PRO A 304 -4.52 13.41 -16.35
N ALA A 305 -3.22 13.11 -16.48
CA ALA A 305 -2.74 11.96 -17.25
C ALA A 305 -3.22 10.63 -16.65
N LEU A 306 -3.17 10.48 -15.32
CA LEU A 306 -3.71 9.30 -14.64
C LEU A 306 -5.23 9.21 -14.77
N VAL A 307 -5.96 10.31 -14.62
CA VAL A 307 -7.43 10.34 -14.85
C VAL A 307 -7.76 9.90 -16.27
N LEU A 308 -7.02 10.38 -17.25
CA LEU A 308 -7.18 9.96 -18.65
C LEU A 308 -6.88 8.45 -18.80
N LEU A 309 -5.76 7.97 -18.26
CA LEU A 309 -5.39 6.56 -18.30
C LEU A 309 -6.50 5.68 -17.70
N PHE A 310 -6.98 6.00 -16.50
CA PHE A 310 -8.05 5.23 -15.85
C PHE A 310 -9.36 5.27 -16.65
N ARG A 311 -9.71 6.41 -17.26
CA ARG A 311 -10.89 6.50 -18.14
C ARG A 311 -10.74 5.63 -19.38
N LEU A 312 -9.58 5.61 -20.02
CA LEU A 312 -9.32 4.79 -21.21
C LEU A 312 -9.37 3.30 -20.88
N VAL A 313 -8.87 2.90 -19.69
CA VAL A 313 -8.96 1.51 -19.18
C VAL A 313 -10.42 1.14 -18.89
N ASP A 314 -11.18 2.00 -18.22
CA ASP A 314 -12.60 1.75 -17.89
C ASP A 314 -13.49 1.65 -19.14
N THR A 315 -13.11 2.30 -20.24
CA THR A 315 -13.86 2.27 -21.52
C THR A 315 -13.41 1.18 -22.49
N ASP A 316 -12.53 0.26 -22.07
CA ASP A 316 -11.95 -0.84 -22.87
C ASP A 316 -11.22 -0.36 -24.18
N GLN A 317 -10.85 0.92 -24.28
CA GLN A 317 -10.22 1.49 -25.48
C GLN A 317 -8.73 1.12 -25.61
N LEU A 318 -8.11 0.59 -24.57
CA LEU A 318 -6.72 0.11 -24.58
C LEU A 318 -6.61 -1.41 -24.77
N GLY A 319 -7.72 -2.12 -24.94
CA GLY A 319 -7.79 -3.59 -25.07
C GLY A 319 -8.02 -4.09 -26.50
N GLN A 320 -7.93 -3.23 -27.51
CA GLN A 320 -7.99 -3.62 -28.95
C GLN A 320 -6.63 -3.68 -29.58
#